data_15a690985fe294475b6a0dc1da55598d
#
_entry.id   15a690985fe294475b6a0dc1da55598d
#
_cell.length_a   1.000
_cell.length_b   1.000
_cell.length_c   1.000
_cell.angle_alpha   90.00
_cell.angle_beta   90.00
_cell.angle_gamma   90.00
#
_symmetry.space_group_name_H-M   'P 1'
#
loop_
_entity.id
_entity.type
_entity.pdbx_description
1 polymer ?
#
loop_
_entity_poly.entity_id
_entity_poly.type
_entity_poly.pdbx_seq_one_letter_code
_entity_poly.pdbx_strand_id
1 'polypeptide(L)'
;MKVHGKDSLVTYEIYDKSGIMVYETMPLDELSNDRMMIVQTVVIMFLACLIFGLLLSARITKQIKKSIDRLTAHIETIAAGNFIRDDSIEGEDEIGRVGCVVNDMALRIKELMDQQLKAEKEKGDLELKMLQAQINPHFLYNTLDSIRWIAVIQKNSGIVKMVTALSGLLKNMAKGFNEKVTLKKELEFLNDYVTIEKVKYVELFDLEIQVDDPGLYEAKVIKLTLQPLVENAIFNGIEPKGRHGIIKIRASRQEDMLVLTVWDNGVGIPEERLKTLLENTEKVKGNSMSGIGLPNVDRRIKLNYGESYGLMIDSTEGKFTEITVTMPLEF
;
A
#
# COMPACT_ATOMS: atom_id res chain seq x y z
N MET A 1 -99.52 11.49 4.71
CA MET A 1 -100.71 12.36 4.47
C MET A 1 -100.24 13.73 3.98
N LYS A 2 -100.92 14.38 3.08
CA LYS A 2 -100.49 15.75 2.66
C LYS A 2 -101.04 16.80 3.62
N VAL A 3 -100.19 17.49 4.34
CA VAL A 3 -100.54 18.62 5.19
C VAL A 3 -99.90 19.85 4.58
N HIS A 4 -100.68 20.88 4.30
CA HIS A 4 -100.27 22.10 3.56
C HIS A 4 -99.52 21.84 2.24
N GLY A 5 -99.90 20.80 1.48
CA GLY A 5 -99.31 20.48 0.18
C GLY A 5 -98.03 19.68 0.23
N LYS A 6 -97.51 19.37 1.39
CA LYS A 6 -96.32 18.55 1.62
C LYS A 6 -96.63 17.19 2.21
N ASP A 7 -96.01 16.13 1.70
CA ASP A 7 -96.11 14.81 2.30
C ASP A 7 -95.52 14.82 3.70
N SER A 8 -96.33 14.56 4.76
CA SER A 8 -95.94 14.64 6.14
C SER A 8 -96.31 13.37 6.89
N LEU A 9 -95.41 12.96 7.80
CA LEU A 9 -95.72 11.93 8.80
C LEU A 9 -96.63 12.60 9.83
N VAL A 10 -97.79 11.99 10.08
CA VAL A 10 -98.71 12.49 11.08
C VAL A 10 -98.81 11.46 12.20
N THR A 11 -98.42 11.85 13.38
CA THR A 11 -98.61 11.07 14.59
C THR A 11 -99.75 11.68 15.37
N TYR A 12 -100.69 10.89 15.85
CA TYR A 12 -101.82 11.40 16.58
C TYR A 12 -102.05 10.60 17.89
N GLU A 13 -102.53 11.27 18.88
CA GLU A 13 -102.87 10.70 20.17
C GLU A 13 -104.25 11.21 20.56
N ILE A 14 -105.15 10.25 20.92
CA ILE A 14 -106.56 10.57 21.30
C ILE A 14 -106.65 10.60 22.83
N TYR A 15 -106.95 11.72 23.41
CA TYR A 15 -107.20 11.85 24.82
C TYR A 15 -108.60 11.35 25.15
N ASP A 16 -108.66 10.19 25.87
CA ASP A 16 -109.83 9.32 26.07
C ASP A 16 -111.03 9.94 26.82
N LYS A 17 -110.97 11.11 27.42
CA LYS A 17 -112.08 11.76 28.15
C LYS A 17 -112.61 13.06 27.53
N SER A 18 -111.95 13.60 26.59
CA SER A 18 -112.36 14.92 26.01
C SER A 18 -112.62 14.91 24.51
N GLY A 19 -112.41 13.79 23.81
CA GLY A 19 -112.57 13.74 22.37
C GLY A 19 -111.59 14.63 21.57
N ILE A 20 -110.60 15.15 22.25
CA ILE A 20 -109.52 15.96 21.65
C ILE A 20 -108.49 15.09 21.03
N MET A 21 -108.26 15.27 19.72
CA MET A 21 -107.14 14.63 19.01
C MET A 21 -106.04 15.63 18.84
N VAL A 22 -104.89 15.30 19.40
CA VAL A 22 -103.65 16.06 19.18
C VAL A 22 -102.87 15.36 18.12
N TYR A 23 -102.50 16.07 17.07
CA TYR A 23 -101.64 15.54 16.03
C TYR A 23 -100.35 16.36 15.87
N GLU A 24 -99.29 15.66 15.68
CA GLU A 24 -97.96 16.23 15.37
C GLU A 24 -97.71 15.90 13.88
N THR A 25 -97.29 16.92 13.12
CA THR A 25 -96.97 16.74 11.67
C THR A 25 -95.50 17.06 11.44
N MET A 26 -94.79 16.10 10.89
CA MET A 26 -93.39 16.26 10.52
C MET A 26 -93.24 16.13 9.01
N PRO A 27 -92.85 17.19 8.28
CA PRO A 27 -92.59 17.10 6.86
C PRO A 27 -91.62 16.03 6.46
N LEU A 28 -91.90 15.13 5.53
CA LEU A 28 -90.96 14.08 5.06
C LEU A 28 -89.72 14.67 4.36
N ASP A 29 -89.87 15.87 3.81
CA ASP A 29 -88.78 16.59 3.15
C ASP A 29 -87.67 16.99 4.14
N GLU A 30 -88.03 17.37 5.41
CA GLU A 30 -87.11 17.67 6.45
C GLU A 30 -86.27 16.41 6.89
N LEU A 31 -86.98 15.30 7.09
CA LEU A 31 -86.39 14.01 7.42
C LEU A 31 -85.43 13.51 6.33
N SER A 32 -85.83 13.75 5.02
CA SER A 32 -84.98 13.31 3.90
C SER A 32 -83.69 14.18 3.75
N ASN A 33 -83.86 15.51 3.97
CA ASN A 33 -82.74 16.44 3.90
C ASN A 33 -81.72 16.19 5.05
N ASP A 34 -82.14 15.94 6.30
CA ASP A 34 -81.31 15.59 7.39
C ASP A 34 -80.58 14.28 7.13
N ARG A 35 -81.20 13.27 6.61
CA ARG A 35 -80.60 12.00 6.22
C ARG A 35 -79.51 12.19 5.16
N MET A 36 -79.83 13.02 4.12
CA MET A 36 -78.87 13.27 3.05
C MET A 36 -77.63 14.02 3.56
N MET A 37 -77.80 15.01 4.46
CA MET A 37 -76.70 15.75 5.09
C MET A 37 -75.82 14.81 5.92
N ILE A 38 -76.44 13.92 6.72
CA ILE A 38 -75.69 12.93 7.51
C ILE A 38 -74.87 12.00 6.62
N VAL A 39 -75.52 11.48 5.53
CA VAL A 39 -74.83 10.59 4.58
C VAL A 39 -73.65 11.31 3.91
N GLN A 40 -73.84 12.54 3.45
CA GLN A 40 -72.76 13.34 2.85
C GLN A 40 -71.60 13.59 3.81
N THR A 41 -71.92 13.94 5.08
CA THR A 41 -70.92 14.16 6.10
C THR A 41 -70.09 12.89 6.38
N VAL A 42 -70.75 11.72 6.48
CA VAL A 42 -70.10 10.43 6.68
C VAL A 42 -69.22 10.07 5.49
N VAL A 43 -69.71 10.28 4.24
CA VAL A 43 -68.91 10.03 3.02
C VAL A 43 -67.69 10.93 2.95
N ILE A 44 -67.83 12.23 3.25
CA ILE A 44 -66.69 13.18 3.30
C ILE A 44 -65.67 12.75 4.34
N MET A 45 -66.12 12.43 5.56
CA MET A 45 -65.22 11.93 6.62
C MET A 45 -64.51 10.65 6.20
N PHE A 46 -65.20 9.69 5.59
CA PHE A 46 -64.61 8.45 5.09
C PHE A 46 -63.54 8.74 4.01
N LEU A 47 -63.81 9.60 3.05
CA LEU A 47 -62.85 10.00 2.02
C LEU A 47 -61.66 10.72 2.60
N ALA A 48 -61.89 11.62 3.57
CA ALA A 48 -60.78 12.32 4.27
C ALA A 48 -59.86 11.35 5.03
N CYS A 49 -60.45 10.39 5.75
CA CYS A 49 -59.69 9.33 6.45
C CYS A 49 -58.90 8.45 5.46
N LEU A 50 -59.51 8.11 4.33
CA LEU A 50 -58.89 7.29 3.27
C LEU A 50 -57.67 8.02 2.67
N ILE A 51 -57.84 9.31 2.31
CA ILE A 51 -56.79 10.14 1.76
C ILE A 51 -55.66 10.30 2.78
N PHE A 52 -56.01 10.60 4.04
CA PHE A 52 -55.03 10.73 5.13
C PHE A 52 -54.25 9.41 5.30
N GLY A 53 -54.92 8.27 5.33
CA GLY A 53 -54.29 6.95 5.46
C GLY A 53 -53.33 6.65 4.30
N LEU A 54 -53.72 6.98 3.04
CA LEU A 54 -52.87 6.82 1.87
C LEU A 54 -51.64 7.71 1.92
N LEU A 55 -51.78 8.98 2.31
CA LEU A 55 -50.66 9.91 2.46
C LEU A 55 -49.68 9.46 3.55
N LEU A 56 -50.21 9.04 4.69
CA LEU A 56 -49.40 8.52 5.79
C LEU A 56 -48.61 7.25 5.38
N SER A 57 -49.32 6.29 4.74
CA SER A 57 -48.72 5.06 4.22
C SER A 57 -47.58 5.35 3.22
N ALA A 58 -47.85 6.26 2.26
CA ALA A 58 -46.85 6.66 1.27
C ALA A 58 -45.61 7.30 1.91
N ARG A 59 -45.82 8.14 2.95
CA ARG A 59 -44.73 8.77 3.68
C ARG A 59 -43.86 7.75 4.44
N ILE A 60 -44.50 6.82 5.15
CA ILE A 60 -43.80 5.75 5.89
C ILE A 60 -43.03 4.85 4.94
N THR A 61 -43.67 4.40 3.84
CA THR A 61 -43.01 3.55 2.84
C THR A 61 -41.80 4.24 2.21
N LYS A 62 -41.88 5.53 1.91
CA LYS A 62 -40.76 6.30 1.36
C LYS A 62 -39.62 6.42 2.34
N GLN A 63 -39.90 6.59 3.63
CA GLN A 63 -38.88 6.68 4.66
C GLN A 63 -38.13 5.35 4.86
N ILE A 64 -38.87 4.25 4.97
CA ILE A 64 -38.31 2.90 5.10
C ILE A 64 -37.45 2.56 3.87
N LYS A 65 -38.00 2.80 2.67
CA LYS A 65 -37.28 2.55 1.41
C LYS A 65 -35.93 3.31 1.38
N LYS A 66 -35.93 4.60 1.76
CA LYS A 66 -34.70 5.42 1.78
C LYS A 66 -33.64 4.85 2.73
N SER A 67 -34.02 4.36 3.91
CA SER A 67 -33.09 3.74 4.87
C SER A 67 -32.52 2.44 4.34
N ILE A 68 -33.35 1.59 3.71
CA ILE A 68 -32.91 0.33 3.09
C ILE A 68 -31.97 0.60 1.90
N ASP A 69 -32.30 1.55 1.02
CA ASP A 69 -31.47 1.88 -0.13
C ASP A 69 -30.07 2.36 0.30
N ARG A 70 -29.97 3.16 1.37
CA ARG A 70 -28.68 3.59 1.95
C ARG A 70 -27.89 2.41 2.51
N LEU A 71 -28.56 1.56 3.29
CA LEU A 71 -27.90 0.38 3.87
C LEU A 71 -27.37 -0.55 2.75
N THR A 72 -28.16 -0.78 1.71
CA THR A 72 -27.74 -1.59 0.56
C THR A 72 -26.53 -0.98 -0.15
N ALA A 73 -26.57 0.32 -0.44
CA ALA A 73 -25.45 1.02 -1.07
C ALA A 73 -24.18 0.93 -0.24
N HIS A 74 -24.29 1.04 1.10
CA HIS A 74 -23.12 0.88 1.98
C HIS A 74 -22.56 -0.54 1.96
N ILE A 75 -23.43 -1.56 1.98
CA ILE A 75 -22.98 -2.97 1.86
C ILE A 75 -22.25 -3.20 0.54
N GLU A 76 -22.72 -2.58 -0.57
CA GLU A 76 -22.04 -2.66 -1.87
C GLU A 76 -20.64 -2.01 -1.81
N THR A 77 -20.46 -0.90 -1.08
CA THR A 77 -19.13 -0.28 -0.88
C THR A 77 -18.21 -1.17 -0.08
N ILE A 78 -18.71 -1.86 0.95
CA ILE A 78 -17.97 -2.85 1.73
C ILE A 78 -17.56 -4.04 0.83
N ALA A 79 -18.48 -4.55 0.01
CA ALA A 79 -18.21 -5.63 -0.93
C ALA A 79 -17.15 -5.27 -1.98
N ALA A 80 -17.04 -3.98 -2.34
CA ALA A 80 -15.99 -3.44 -3.20
C ALA A 80 -14.63 -3.25 -2.48
N GLY A 81 -14.52 -3.62 -1.19
CA GLY A 81 -13.29 -3.52 -0.42
C GLY A 81 -13.10 -2.21 0.37
N ASN A 82 -14.11 -1.36 0.42
CA ASN A 82 -14.05 -0.11 1.17
C ASN A 82 -14.71 -0.27 2.54
N PHE A 83 -13.92 -0.52 3.58
CA PHE A 83 -14.35 -0.81 4.94
C PHE A 83 -14.38 0.47 5.81
N ILE A 84 -15.07 1.52 5.37
CA ILE A 84 -15.23 2.78 6.09
C ILE A 84 -16.57 2.76 6.82
N ARG A 85 -16.61 3.25 8.06
CA ARG A 85 -17.86 3.43 8.80
C ARG A 85 -18.72 4.51 8.15
N ASP A 86 -20.02 4.27 8.00
CA ASP A 86 -21.02 5.24 7.52
C ASP A 86 -22.07 5.48 8.62
N ASP A 87 -21.95 6.60 9.32
CA ASP A 87 -22.89 6.96 10.38
C ASP A 87 -24.30 7.28 9.85
N SER A 88 -24.47 7.50 8.55
CA SER A 88 -25.77 7.82 7.94
C SER A 88 -26.76 6.64 7.88
N ILE A 89 -26.26 5.42 8.07
CA ILE A 89 -27.08 4.18 8.13
C ILE A 89 -27.42 3.79 9.56
N GLU A 90 -26.85 4.46 10.56
CA GLU A 90 -27.13 4.19 11.98
C GLU A 90 -28.38 4.96 12.44
N GLY A 91 -29.14 4.37 13.36
CA GLY A 91 -30.36 4.96 13.89
C GLY A 91 -30.89 4.18 15.09
N GLU A 92 -31.92 4.74 15.74
CA GLU A 92 -32.55 4.12 16.91
C GLU A 92 -33.61 3.06 16.53
N ASP A 93 -34.02 3.02 15.25
CA ASP A 93 -34.96 2.03 14.74
C ASP A 93 -34.29 0.68 14.40
N GLU A 94 -35.08 -0.31 14.03
CA GLU A 94 -34.60 -1.66 13.72
C GLU A 94 -33.62 -1.66 12.53
N ILE A 95 -33.84 -0.78 11.54
CA ILE A 95 -32.98 -0.66 10.36
C ILE A 95 -31.65 0.00 10.75
N GLY A 96 -31.69 1.06 11.56
CA GLY A 96 -30.50 1.71 12.09
C GLY A 96 -29.63 0.79 12.94
N ARG A 97 -30.26 -0.09 13.73
CA ARG A 97 -29.52 -1.13 14.50
C ARG A 97 -28.82 -2.13 13.59
N VAL A 98 -29.45 -2.51 12.48
CA VAL A 98 -28.76 -3.32 11.44
C VAL A 98 -27.59 -2.55 10.85
N GLY A 99 -27.74 -1.24 10.61
CA GLY A 99 -26.66 -0.36 10.16
C GLY A 99 -25.46 -0.36 11.12
N CYS A 100 -25.69 -0.26 12.44
CA CYS A 100 -24.62 -0.37 13.44
C CYS A 100 -23.85 -1.70 13.34
N VAL A 101 -24.60 -2.81 13.23
CA VAL A 101 -23.98 -4.15 13.11
C VAL A 101 -23.15 -4.28 11.81
N VAL A 102 -23.64 -3.71 10.69
CA VAL A 102 -22.91 -3.71 9.42
C VAL A 102 -21.62 -2.90 9.53
N ASN A 103 -21.66 -1.74 10.17
CA ASN A 103 -20.46 -0.93 10.43
C ASN A 103 -19.44 -1.65 11.30
N ASP A 104 -19.87 -2.29 12.39
CA ASP A 104 -18.99 -3.08 13.27
C ASP A 104 -18.36 -4.25 12.51
N MET A 105 -19.16 -4.91 11.66
CA MET A 105 -18.66 -6.00 10.80
C MET A 105 -17.60 -5.50 9.81
N ALA A 106 -17.83 -4.35 9.16
CA ALA A 106 -16.88 -3.77 8.23
C ALA A 106 -15.54 -3.45 8.91
N LEU A 107 -15.57 -2.81 10.09
CA LEU A 107 -14.38 -2.52 10.87
C LEU A 107 -13.64 -3.80 11.31
N ARG A 108 -14.38 -4.83 11.71
CA ARG A 108 -13.78 -6.09 12.12
C ARG A 108 -13.12 -6.83 10.96
N ILE A 109 -13.73 -6.81 9.77
CA ILE A 109 -13.13 -7.37 8.54
C ILE A 109 -11.82 -6.63 8.21
N LYS A 110 -11.82 -5.29 8.26
CA LYS A 110 -10.61 -4.50 8.04
C LYS A 110 -9.49 -4.87 9.00
N GLU A 111 -9.80 -4.95 10.30
CA GLU A 111 -8.82 -5.35 11.32
C GLU A 111 -8.22 -6.73 11.05
N LEU A 112 -9.08 -7.71 10.70
CA LEU A 112 -8.63 -9.07 10.37
C LEU A 112 -7.76 -9.10 9.10
N MET A 113 -8.08 -8.32 8.08
CA MET A 113 -7.26 -8.21 6.88
C MET A 113 -5.89 -7.59 7.17
N ASP A 114 -5.83 -6.54 7.99
CA ASP A 114 -4.57 -5.91 8.39
C ASP A 114 -3.70 -6.88 9.22
N GLN A 115 -4.31 -7.64 10.12
CA GLN A 115 -3.62 -8.68 10.89
C GLN A 115 -3.10 -9.81 9.97
N GLN A 116 -3.89 -10.24 8.99
CA GLN A 116 -3.48 -11.27 8.03
C GLN A 116 -2.30 -10.81 7.17
N LEU A 117 -2.36 -9.58 6.63
CA LEU A 117 -1.26 -8.99 5.86
C LEU A 117 0.04 -8.91 6.68
N LYS A 118 -0.08 -8.51 7.95
CA LYS A 118 1.06 -8.45 8.87
C LYS A 118 1.64 -9.84 9.13
N ALA A 119 0.78 -10.82 9.42
CA ALA A 119 1.21 -12.20 9.66
C ALA A 119 1.86 -12.84 8.42
N GLU A 120 1.35 -12.57 7.21
CA GLU A 120 1.92 -13.06 5.97
C GLU A 120 3.29 -12.45 5.69
N LYS A 121 3.47 -11.14 5.97
CA LYS A 121 4.77 -10.47 5.88
C LYS A 121 5.77 -11.06 6.89
N GLU A 122 5.36 -11.24 8.14
CA GLU A 122 6.21 -11.85 9.19
C GLU A 122 6.59 -13.29 8.81
N LYS A 123 5.66 -14.07 8.24
CA LYS A 123 5.94 -15.43 7.74
C LYS A 123 6.96 -15.41 6.63
N GLY A 124 6.83 -14.51 5.64
CA GLY A 124 7.81 -14.37 4.57
C GLY A 124 9.21 -14.00 5.08
N ASP A 125 9.28 -13.08 6.05
CA ASP A 125 10.55 -12.70 6.68
C ASP A 125 11.18 -13.87 7.46
N LEU A 126 10.37 -14.68 8.12
CA LEU A 126 10.83 -15.88 8.83
C LEU A 126 11.31 -16.97 7.86
N GLU A 127 10.59 -17.21 6.76
CA GLU A 127 11.00 -18.17 5.72
C GLU A 127 12.34 -17.76 5.09
N LEU A 128 12.54 -16.47 4.80
CA LEU A 128 13.83 -15.96 4.32
C LEU A 128 14.95 -16.17 5.34
N LYS A 129 14.69 -15.90 6.63
CA LYS A 129 15.66 -16.16 7.71
C LYS A 129 15.99 -17.66 7.85
N MET A 130 14.99 -18.53 7.72
CA MET A 130 15.21 -19.97 7.76
C MET A 130 16.05 -20.46 6.58
N LEU A 131 15.80 -19.97 5.36
CA LEU A 131 16.61 -20.29 4.19
C LEU A 131 18.06 -19.80 4.35
N GLN A 132 18.25 -18.59 4.89
CA GLN A 132 19.58 -18.06 5.22
C GLN A 132 20.31 -18.87 6.29
N ALA A 133 19.58 -19.39 7.29
CA ALA A 133 20.14 -20.20 8.37
C ALA A 133 20.52 -21.63 7.91
N GLN A 134 19.99 -22.13 6.80
CA GLN A 134 20.40 -23.43 6.23
C GLN A 134 21.85 -23.44 5.74
N ILE A 135 22.40 -22.28 5.38
CA ILE A 135 23.84 -22.14 5.18
C ILE A 135 24.42 -22.00 6.57
N ASN A 136 25.03 -23.05 7.11
CA ASN A 136 25.68 -22.99 8.42
C ASN A 136 26.92 -22.04 8.36
N PRO A 137 26.80 -20.76 8.79
CA PRO A 137 27.90 -19.80 8.66
C PRO A 137 29.14 -20.24 9.46
N HIS A 138 28.95 -20.89 10.58
CA HIS A 138 30.01 -21.37 11.44
C HIS A 138 30.85 -22.48 10.76
N PHE A 139 30.18 -23.39 10.02
CA PHE A 139 30.89 -24.38 9.25
C PHE A 139 31.74 -23.76 8.14
N LEU A 140 31.21 -22.79 7.44
CA LEU A 140 31.94 -22.06 6.40
C LEU A 140 33.17 -21.32 6.98
N TYR A 141 33.00 -20.62 8.10
CA TYR A 141 34.13 -19.92 8.75
C TYR A 141 35.20 -20.87 9.19
N ASN A 142 34.86 -21.98 9.84
CA ASN A 142 35.81 -22.95 10.31
C ASN A 142 36.58 -23.61 9.14
N THR A 143 35.90 -23.86 8.04
CA THR A 143 36.51 -24.41 6.83
C THR A 143 37.49 -23.40 6.20
N LEU A 144 37.07 -22.13 6.07
CA LEU A 144 37.96 -21.07 5.57
C LEU A 144 39.15 -20.83 6.48
N ASP A 145 38.97 -20.83 7.80
CA ASP A 145 40.06 -20.70 8.74
C ASP A 145 41.07 -21.88 8.61
N SER A 146 40.58 -23.10 8.42
CA SER A 146 41.44 -24.25 8.16
C SER A 146 42.27 -24.08 6.89
N ILE A 147 41.64 -23.60 5.78
CA ILE A 147 42.34 -23.31 4.53
C ILE A 147 43.38 -22.21 4.74
N ARG A 148 43.04 -21.15 5.49
CA ARG A 148 43.95 -20.06 5.82
C ARG A 148 45.17 -20.54 6.57
N TRP A 149 45.00 -21.41 7.57
CA TRP A 149 46.11 -21.98 8.34
C TRP A 149 47.02 -22.83 7.46
N ILE A 150 46.49 -23.66 6.56
CA ILE A 150 47.30 -24.44 5.62
C ILE A 150 48.09 -23.50 4.72
N ALA A 151 47.48 -22.43 4.22
CA ALA A 151 48.13 -21.44 3.37
C ALA A 151 49.25 -20.68 4.12
N VAL A 152 49.09 -20.39 5.42
CA VAL A 152 50.11 -19.79 6.27
C VAL A 152 51.31 -20.73 6.44
N ILE A 153 51.07 -22.01 6.71
CA ILE A 153 52.11 -23.03 6.83
C ILE A 153 52.91 -23.17 5.51
N GLN A 154 52.19 -23.12 4.38
CA GLN A 154 52.79 -23.17 3.05
C GLN A 154 53.44 -21.84 2.61
N LYS A 155 53.40 -20.80 3.45
CA LYS A 155 53.88 -19.45 3.15
C LYS A 155 53.29 -18.84 1.89
N ASN A 156 52.04 -19.22 1.51
CA ASN A 156 51.36 -18.66 0.38
C ASN A 156 50.54 -17.44 0.78
N SER A 157 51.15 -16.26 0.73
CA SER A 157 50.52 -14.99 1.11
C SER A 157 49.30 -14.60 0.26
N GLY A 158 49.23 -15.03 -1.00
CA GLY A 158 48.08 -14.79 -1.89
C GLY A 158 46.83 -15.50 -1.41
N ILE A 159 46.94 -16.81 -1.10
CA ILE A 159 45.81 -17.59 -0.58
C ILE A 159 45.38 -17.05 0.80
N VAL A 160 46.36 -16.71 1.68
CA VAL A 160 46.04 -16.12 2.99
C VAL A 160 45.19 -14.84 2.82
N LYS A 161 45.58 -13.91 1.95
CA LYS A 161 44.84 -12.67 1.67
C LYS A 161 43.45 -12.95 1.15
N MET A 162 43.31 -13.83 0.14
CA MET A 162 42.04 -14.17 -0.47
C MET A 162 41.06 -14.80 0.52
N VAL A 163 41.49 -15.78 1.31
CA VAL A 163 40.66 -16.48 2.29
C VAL A 163 40.23 -15.53 3.41
N THR A 164 41.13 -14.63 3.83
CA THR A 164 40.80 -13.61 4.84
C THR A 164 39.72 -12.65 4.34
N ALA A 165 39.85 -12.15 3.10
CA ALA A 165 38.87 -11.29 2.46
C ALA A 165 37.51 -11.99 2.28
N LEU A 166 37.52 -13.26 1.81
CA LEU A 166 36.29 -14.07 1.65
C LEU A 166 35.61 -14.29 3.01
N SER A 167 36.36 -14.59 4.06
CA SER A 167 35.80 -14.72 5.42
C SER A 167 35.17 -13.41 5.89
N GLY A 168 35.76 -12.25 5.59
CA GLY A 168 35.23 -10.92 5.85
C GLY A 168 33.89 -10.69 5.14
N LEU A 169 33.83 -10.97 3.83
CA LEU A 169 32.60 -10.81 3.04
C LEU A 169 31.47 -11.69 3.55
N LEU A 170 31.71 -12.98 3.79
CA LEU A 170 30.69 -13.90 4.31
C LEU A 170 30.16 -13.46 5.67
N LYS A 171 31.04 -13.01 6.59
CA LYS A 171 30.65 -12.50 7.90
C LYS A 171 29.72 -11.27 7.80
N ASN A 172 29.97 -10.46 6.79
CA ASN A 172 29.16 -9.27 6.54
C ASN A 172 27.82 -9.59 5.88
N MET A 173 27.78 -10.53 4.92
CA MET A 173 26.52 -10.95 4.30
C MET A 173 25.54 -11.56 5.30
N ALA A 174 25.99 -12.24 6.33
CA ALA A 174 25.15 -12.86 7.35
C ALA A 174 24.36 -11.86 8.23
N LYS A 175 24.71 -10.57 8.23
CA LYS A 175 24.07 -9.53 9.06
C LYS A 175 22.88 -8.78 8.42
N GLY A 176 22.49 -9.15 7.19
CA GLY A 176 21.36 -8.54 6.47
C GLY A 176 21.78 -7.44 5.47
N PHE A 177 20.93 -7.22 4.45
CA PHE A 177 21.23 -6.34 3.32
C PHE A 177 20.71 -4.90 3.46
N ASN A 178 19.77 -4.66 4.39
CA ASN A 178 19.12 -3.34 4.57
C ASN A 178 19.65 -2.55 5.78
N GLU A 179 20.79 -2.97 6.33
CA GLU A 179 21.43 -2.28 7.44
C GLU A 179 22.18 -1.04 6.95
N LYS A 180 22.07 0.08 7.65
CA LYS A 180 22.94 1.25 7.44
C LYS A 180 24.28 1.00 8.14
N VAL A 181 25.36 1.26 7.44
CA VAL A 181 26.75 1.16 7.94
C VAL A 181 27.48 2.47 7.72
N THR A 182 28.61 2.69 8.37
CA THR A 182 29.43 3.86 8.07
C THR A 182 30.12 3.69 6.70
N LEU A 183 30.37 4.81 6.00
CA LEU A 183 31.10 4.79 4.74
C LEU A 183 32.44 4.08 4.87
N LYS A 184 33.14 4.29 6.00
CA LYS A 184 34.38 3.57 6.31
C LYS A 184 34.19 2.05 6.21
N LYS A 185 33.12 1.55 6.78
CA LYS A 185 32.83 0.11 6.81
C LYS A 185 32.42 -0.42 5.44
N GLU A 186 31.68 0.37 4.66
CA GLU A 186 31.34 0.04 3.27
C GLU A 186 32.60 -0.06 2.40
N LEU A 187 33.56 0.87 2.58
CA LEU A 187 34.84 0.83 1.89
C LEU A 187 35.73 -0.34 2.34
N GLU A 188 35.70 -0.77 3.62
CA GLU A 188 36.34 -1.98 4.08
C GLU A 188 35.77 -3.24 3.37
N PHE A 189 34.45 -3.36 3.27
CA PHE A 189 33.79 -4.47 2.55
C PHE A 189 34.15 -4.50 1.07
N LEU A 190 34.17 -3.32 0.46
CA LEU A 190 34.57 -3.17 -0.93
C LEU A 190 36.03 -3.59 -1.15
N ASN A 191 36.94 -3.23 -0.22
CA ASN A 191 38.34 -3.61 -0.31
C ASN A 191 38.55 -5.13 -0.19
N ASP A 192 37.75 -5.80 0.66
CA ASP A 192 37.76 -7.27 0.75
C ASP A 192 37.32 -7.86 -0.60
N TYR A 193 36.25 -7.35 -1.22
CA TYR A 193 35.77 -7.78 -2.53
C TYR A 193 36.82 -7.60 -3.63
N VAL A 194 37.38 -6.39 -3.72
CA VAL A 194 38.42 -6.05 -4.72
C VAL A 194 39.69 -6.89 -4.51
N THR A 195 40.04 -7.24 -3.28
CA THR A 195 41.19 -8.14 -2.99
C THR A 195 40.99 -9.51 -3.62
N ILE A 196 39.77 -10.05 -3.60
CA ILE A 196 39.47 -11.33 -4.24
C ILE A 196 39.49 -11.19 -5.78
N GLU A 197 38.87 -10.14 -6.32
CA GLU A 197 38.84 -9.92 -7.75
C GLU A 197 40.24 -9.67 -8.35
N LYS A 198 41.13 -8.96 -7.64
CA LYS A 198 42.54 -8.76 -8.06
C LYS A 198 43.35 -10.06 -8.15
N VAL A 199 43.00 -11.10 -7.39
CA VAL A 199 43.65 -12.42 -7.53
C VAL A 199 43.14 -13.15 -8.77
N LYS A 200 41.86 -13.01 -9.11
CA LYS A 200 41.28 -13.60 -10.30
C LYS A 200 41.70 -12.87 -11.58
N TYR A 201 41.72 -11.54 -11.52
CA TYR A 201 42.04 -10.65 -12.63
C TYR A 201 43.41 -9.98 -12.40
N VAL A 202 44.48 -10.78 -12.50
CA VAL A 202 45.84 -10.32 -12.25
C VAL A 202 46.16 -9.11 -13.14
N GLU A 203 46.52 -7.98 -12.52
CA GLU A 203 46.90 -6.73 -13.18
C GLU A 203 45.88 -6.15 -14.16
N LEU A 204 44.62 -6.56 -14.10
CA LEU A 204 43.58 -6.06 -15.01
C LEU A 204 43.11 -4.64 -14.66
N PHE A 205 43.10 -4.28 -13.38
CA PHE A 205 42.62 -2.98 -12.93
C PHE A 205 43.27 -2.48 -11.64
N ASP A 206 43.32 -1.17 -11.48
CA ASP A 206 43.60 -0.49 -10.23
C ASP A 206 42.36 0.21 -9.68
N LEU A 207 42.28 0.24 -8.33
CA LEU A 207 41.24 0.95 -7.59
C LEU A 207 41.89 2.12 -6.84
N GLU A 208 41.36 3.33 -7.11
CA GLU A 208 41.71 4.55 -6.39
C GLU A 208 40.50 5.01 -5.57
N ILE A 209 40.68 5.32 -4.29
CA ILE A 209 39.61 5.80 -3.40
C ILE A 209 40.01 7.17 -2.88
N GLN A 210 39.15 8.15 -3.10
CA GLN A 210 39.28 9.50 -2.60
C GLN A 210 38.04 9.88 -1.77
N VAL A 211 38.28 10.32 -0.55
CA VAL A 211 37.26 10.89 0.34
C VAL A 211 37.65 12.34 0.60
N ASP A 212 36.80 13.28 0.13
CA ASP A 212 37.13 14.71 0.12
C ASP A 212 37.23 15.31 1.53
N ASP A 213 36.43 14.79 2.48
CA ASP A 213 36.46 15.18 3.89
C ASP A 213 36.55 13.93 4.79
N PRO A 214 37.54 13.84 5.68
CA PRO A 214 37.65 12.72 6.62
C PRO A 214 36.41 12.47 7.48
N GLY A 215 35.59 13.48 7.76
CA GLY A 215 34.32 13.34 8.49
C GLY A 215 33.32 12.43 7.77
N LEU A 216 33.39 12.33 6.44
CA LEU A 216 32.51 11.47 5.65
C LEU A 216 32.70 9.99 5.89
N TYR A 217 33.82 9.56 6.47
CA TYR A 217 34.02 8.15 6.87
C TYR A 217 32.98 7.67 7.89
N GLU A 218 32.41 8.57 8.70
CA GLU A 218 31.38 8.26 9.69
C GLU A 218 29.94 8.39 9.12
N ALA A 219 29.78 8.94 7.90
CA ALA A 219 28.49 9.08 7.26
C ALA A 219 27.85 7.71 7.04
N LYS A 220 26.53 7.62 7.27
CA LYS A 220 25.73 6.39 7.08
C LYS A 220 25.39 6.18 5.62
N VAL A 221 25.62 4.98 5.15
CA VAL A 221 25.26 4.50 3.80
C VAL A 221 24.50 3.18 3.91
N ILE A 222 23.68 2.87 2.94
CA ILE A 222 23.04 1.56 2.86
C ILE A 222 24.13 0.55 2.49
N LYS A 223 24.26 -0.50 3.28
CA LYS A 223 25.24 -1.56 3.09
C LYS A 223 25.19 -2.16 1.69
N LEU A 224 26.34 -2.49 1.10
CA LEU A 224 26.49 -3.03 -0.25
C LEU A 224 25.91 -2.09 -1.34
N THR A 225 26.17 -0.79 -1.19
CA THR A 225 25.86 0.22 -2.22
C THR A 225 27.00 0.32 -3.24
N LEU A 226 28.25 0.38 -2.77
CA LEU A 226 29.43 0.55 -3.65
C LEU A 226 29.82 -0.73 -4.39
N GLN A 227 29.68 -1.90 -3.78
CA GLN A 227 30.09 -3.16 -4.38
C GLN A 227 29.46 -3.44 -5.75
N PRO A 228 28.14 -3.33 -5.97
CA PRO A 228 27.52 -3.56 -7.28
C PRO A 228 27.99 -2.55 -8.35
N LEU A 229 28.36 -1.34 -7.96
CA LEU A 229 28.89 -0.32 -8.87
C LEU A 229 30.27 -0.70 -9.36
N VAL A 230 31.14 -1.10 -8.43
CA VAL A 230 32.50 -1.56 -8.75
C VAL A 230 32.48 -2.88 -9.53
N GLU A 231 31.54 -3.78 -9.18
CA GLU A 231 31.31 -5.02 -9.93
C GLU A 231 30.93 -4.70 -11.39
N ASN A 232 30.05 -3.73 -11.61
CA ASN A 232 29.70 -3.28 -12.94
C ASN A 232 30.91 -2.68 -13.70
N ALA A 233 31.73 -1.89 -13.03
CA ALA A 233 32.95 -1.33 -13.62
C ALA A 233 33.95 -2.41 -14.03
N ILE A 234 34.13 -3.46 -13.22
CA ILE A 234 35.03 -4.58 -13.56
C ILE A 234 34.50 -5.38 -14.73
N PHE A 235 33.27 -5.95 -14.61
CA PHE A 235 32.75 -6.95 -15.57
C PHE A 235 32.22 -6.35 -16.86
N ASN A 236 31.57 -5.17 -16.78
CA ASN A 236 30.99 -4.54 -17.98
C ASN A 236 31.85 -3.42 -18.55
N GLY A 237 32.74 -2.82 -17.74
CA GLY A 237 33.63 -1.75 -18.19
C GLY A 237 35.00 -2.23 -18.61
N ILE A 238 35.74 -2.83 -17.70
CA ILE A 238 37.18 -3.09 -17.86
C ILE A 238 37.45 -4.45 -18.50
N GLU A 239 36.80 -5.53 -18.06
CA GLU A 239 37.02 -6.88 -18.58
C GLU A 239 36.82 -6.95 -20.12
N PRO A 240 35.73 -6.38 -20.70
CA PRO A 240 35.56 -6.38 -22.14
C PRO A 240 36.59 -5.55 -22.91
N LYS A 241 37.24 -4.59 -22.23
CA LYS A 241 38.30 -3.76 -22.81
C LYS A 241 39.58 -4.56 -23.11
N GLY A 242 39.80 -5.70 -22.40
CA GLY A 242 40.94 -6.57 -22.60
C GLY A 242 42.32 -5.96 -22.30
N ARG A 243 42.37 -4.82 -21.62
CA ARG A 243 43.60 -4.13 -21.19
C ARG A 243 43.38 -3.46 -19.84
N HIS A 244 44.48 -3.17 -19.15
CA HIS A 244 44.48 -2.54 -17.86
C HIS A 244 43.57 -1.30 -17.77
N GLY A 245 42.75 -1.23 -16.73
CA GLY A 245 41.82 -0.16 -16.45
C GLY A 245 42.02 0.46 -15.06
N ILE A 246 41.36 1.59 -14.87
CA ILE A 246 41.37 2.32 -13.58
C ILE A 246 39.91 2.51 -13.16
N ILE A 247 39.63 2.18 -11.89
CA ILE A 247 38.37 2.47 -11.21
C ILE A 247 38.66 3.53 -10.15
N LYS A 248 37.89 4.62 -10.17
CA LYS A 248 38.01 5.70 -9.18
C LYS A 248 36.71 5.80 -8.39
N ILE A 249 36.83 5.82 -7.07
CA ILE A 249 35.73 6.06 -6.15
C ILE A 249 35.98 7.41 -5.50
N ARG A 250 34.98 8.27 -5.54
CA ARG A 250 35.02 9.56 -4.85
C ARG A 250 33.82 9.68 -3.93
N ALA A 251 34.06 10.07 -2.68
CA ALA A 251 33.00 10.45 -1.73
C ALA A 251 33.13 11.95 -1.43
N SER A 252 32.07 12.69 -1.69
CA SER A 252 32.01 14.13 -1.50
C SER A 252 30.71 14.55 -0.81
N ARG A 253 30.72 15.72 -0.21
CA ARG A 253 29.52 16.36 0.36
C ARG A 253 29.05 17.45 -0.59
N GLN A 254 27.75 17.45 -0.90
CA GLN A 254 27.09 18.55 -1.61
C GLN A 254 25.90 19.00 -0.76
N GLU A 255 26.01 20.16 -0.13
CA GLU A 255 25.02 20.67 0.83
C GLU A 255 24.72 19.64 1.93
N ASP A 256 23.48 19.12 1.99
CA ASP A 256 23.03 18.08 2.93
C ASP A 256 23.01 16.67 2.32
N MET A 257 23.71 16.49 1.20
CA MET A 257 23.78 15.21 0.50
C MET A 257 25.19 14.63 0.56
N LEU A 258 25.25 13.30 0.72
CA LEU A 258 26.41 12.48 0.44
C LEU A 258 26.35 12.05 -1.02
N VAL A 259 27.40 12.33 -1.76
CA VAL A 259 27.56 11.95 -3.16
C VAL A 259 28.71 10.98 -3.29
N LEU A 260 28.40 9.76 -3.78
CA LEU A 260 29.38 8.70 -4.04
C LEU A 260 29.46 8.52 -5.55
N THR A 261 30.64 8.69 -6.13
CA THR A 261 30.87 8.50 -7.56
C THR A 261 31.80 7.33 -7.79
N VAL A 262 31.46 6.44 -8.69
CA VAL A 262 32.31 5.35 -9.20
C VAL A 262 32.54 5.57 -10.68
N TRP A 263 33.76 5.86 -11.06
CA TRP A 263 34.19 6.10 -12.43
C TRP A 263 35.14 5.00 -12.89
N ASP A 264 34.97 4.53 -14.14
CA ASP A 264 35.88 3.60 -14.79
C ASP A 264 36.24 4.08 -16.21
N ASN A 265 37.44 3.75 -16.64
CA ASN A 265 37.91 3.98 -18.01
C ASN A 265 37.69 2.79 -18.93
N GLY A 266 36.61 2.07 -18.74
CA GLY A 266 36.25 0.88 -19.49
C GLY A 266 35.78 1.13 -20.92
N VAL A 267 34.94 0.22 -21.44
CA VAL A 267 34.37 0.32 -22.81
C VAL A 267 33.23 1.32 -22.90
N GLY A 268 32.72 1.83 -21.79
CA GLY A 268 31.55 2.69 -21.79
C GLY A 268 30.26 1.98 -22.13
N ILE A 269 29.14 2.72 -22.13
CA ILE A 269 27.79 2.22 -22.40
C ILE A 269 27.23 2.98 -23.62
N PRO A 270 26.72 2.30 -24.65
CA PRO A 270 26.02 2.94 -25.76
C PRO A 270 24.77 3.72 -25.29
N GLU A 271 24.51 4.87 -25.92
CA GLU A 271 23.41 5.76 -25.53
C GLU A 271 22.02 5.09 -25.55
N GLU A 272 21.78 4.17 -26.51
CA GLU A 272 20.53 3.40 -26.57
C GLU A 272 20.32 2.51 -25.37
N ARG A 273 21.39 1.91 -24.84
CA ARG A 273 21.35 1.05 -23.67
C ARG A 273 21.24 1.86 -22.38
N LEU A 274 21.83 3.05 -22.34
CA LEU A 274 21.79 3.95 -21.19
C LEU A 274 20.35 4.36 -20.82
N LYS A 275 19.51 4.65 -21.82
CA LYS A 275 18.10 5.02 -21.67
C LYS A 275 17.24 3.90 -21.07
N THR A 276 17.63 2.65 -21.22
CA THR A 276 16.85 1.47 -20.78
C THR A 276 17.37 0.84 -19.49
N LEU A 277 18.58 1.20 -19.06
CA LEU A 277 19.27 0.55 -17.94
C LEU A 277 18.58 0.73 -16.58
N LEU A 278 17.95 1.89 -16.34
CA LEU A 278 17.25 2.19 -15.09
C LEU A 278 15.74 1.94 -15.18
N GLU A 279 15.16 1.90 -16.40
CA GLU A 279 13.71 1.73 -16.60
C GLU A 279 13.25 0.26 -16.57
N ASN A 280 14.11 -0.71 -16.91
CA ASN A 280 13.74 -2.12 -17.08
C ASN A 280 13.99 -2.97 -15.83
N THR A 281 13.16 -2.79 -14.79
CA THR A 281 13.15 -3.70 -13.61
C THR A 281 12.47 -5.05 -13.87
N GLU A 282 11.73 -5.25 -14.97
CA GLU A 282 10.87 -6.43 -15.16
C GLU A 282 11.25 -7.37 -16.32
N LYS A 283 12.21 -7.06 -17.19
CA LYS A 283 12.43 -7.80 -18.45
C LYS A 283 13.83 -8.33 -18.74
N VAL A 284 14.69 -8.51 -17.75
CA VAL A 284 15.95 -9.23 -18.01
C VAL A 284 15.76 -10.73 -17.78
N LYS A 285 15.05 -11.40 -18.71
CA LYS A 285 15.15 -12.85 -18.93
C LYS A 285 16.39 -13.11 -19.76
N GLY A 286 17.55 -13.10 -19.15
CA GLY A 286 18.81 -13.49 -19.75
C GLY A 286 19.79 -13.91 -18.67
N ASN A 287 20.51 -15.00 -18.91
CA ASN A 287 21.42 -15.70 -18.01
C ASN A 287 22.67 -14.90 -17.56
N SER A 288 22.63 -13.57 -17.53
CA SER A 288 23.73 -12.74 -17.04
C SER A 288 23.33 -12.08 -15.71
N MET A 289 23.99 -12.50 -14.63
CA MET A 289 23.90 -11.89 -13.30
C MET A 289 24.28 -10.39 -13.29
N SER A 290 24.86 -9.88 -14.37
CA SER A 290 25.39 -8.51 -14.51
C SER A 290 24.33 -7.41 -14.68
N GLY A 291 23.05 -7.71 -14.95
CA GLY A 291 22.04 -6.69 -15.23
C GLY A 291 21.16 -6.29 -14.04
N ILE A 292 21.26 -7.01 -12.93
CA ILE A 292 20.32 -6.90 -11.80
C ILE A 292 20.86 -5.95 -10.70
N GLY A 293 22.15 -5.64 -10.70
CA GLY A 293 22.82 -4.91 -9.62
C GLY A 293 22.41 -3.44 -9.51
N LEU A 294 22.57 -2.66 -10.57
CA LEU A 294 22.35 -1.21 -10.56
C LEU A 294 20.88 -0.80 -10.32
N PRO A 295 19.88 -1.37 -11.01
CA PRO A 295 18.47 -1.08 -10.73
C PRO A 295 18.07 -1.43 -9.29
N ASN A 296 18.64 -2.50 -8.72
CA ASN A 296 18.36 -2.86 -7.32
C ASN A 296 18.95 -1.86 -6.34
N VAL A 297 20.14 -1.31 -6.61
CA VAL A 297 20.73 -0.25 -5.76
C VAL A 297 19.90 1.01 -5.85
N ASP A 298 19.49 1.46 -7.04
CA ASP A 298 18.63 2.62 -7.24
C ASP A 298 17.31 2.48 -6.49
N ARG A 299 16.61 1.38 -6.72
CA ARG A 299 15.33 1.09 -6.03
C ARG A 299 15.49 1.07 -4.52
N ARG A 300 16.57 0.48 -4.01
CA ARG A 300 16.84 0.40 -2.57
C ARG A 300 17.10 1.78 -1.95
N ILE A 301 17.79 2.66 -2.65
CA ILE A 301 18.02 4.05 -2.22
C ILE A 301 16.69 4.81 -2.20
N LYS A 302 15.90 4.75 -3.27
CA LYS A 302 14.59 5.40 -3.37
C LYS A 302 13.62 4.92 -2.29
N LEU A 303 13.58 3.62 -2.02
CA LEU A 303 12.73 3.06 -0.95
C LEU A 303 13.11 3.55 0.45
N ASN A 304 14.41 3.84 0.71
CA ASN A 304 14.87 4.27 2.01
C ASN A 304 14.84 5.79 2.21
N TYR A 305 15.03 6.56 1.12
CA TYR A 305 15.25 8.01 1.22
C TYR A 305 14.28 8.84 0.35
N GLY A 306 13.47 8.21 -0.49
CA GLY A 306 12.53 8.88 -1.39
C GLY A 306 13.03 9.06 -2.82
N GLU A 307 12.14 9.42 -3.73
CA GLU A 307 12.40 9.52 -5.18
C GLU A 307 13.40 10.62 -5.58
N SER A 308 13.70 11.55 -4.68
CA SER A 308 14.69 12.63 -4.93
C SER A 308 16.13 12.13 -4.87
N TYR A 309 16.37 10.92 -4.40
CA TYR A 309 17.66 10.26 -4.27
C TYR A 309 17.73 9.06 -5.21
N GLY A 310 18.92 8.56 -5.50
CA GLY A 310 19.10 7.41 -6.38
C GLY A 310 20.40 7.43 -7.15
N LEU A 311 20.40 6.72 -8.30
CA LEU A 311 21.55 6.61 -9.19
C LEU A 311 21.39 7.50 -10.43
N MET A 312 22.50 8.10 -10.82
CA MET A 312 22.68 8.75 -12.13
C MET A 312 23.85 8.08 -12.85
N ILE A 313 23.71 7.84 -14.15
CA ILE A 313 24.75 7.21 -14.96
C ILE A 313 25.11 8.16 -16.09
N ASP A 314 26.38 8.51 -16.19
CA ASP A 314 26.98 9.20 -17.33
C ASP A 314 28.02 8.28 -17.99
N SER A 315 27.96 8.14 -19.29
CA SER A 315 28.87 7.26 -20.01
C SER A 315 29.07 7.67 -21.45
N THR A 316 30.30 7.49 -21.91
CA THR A 316 30.65 7.65 -23.33
C THR A 316 31.25 6.35 -23.83
N GLU A 317 30.63 5.76 -24.86
CA GLU A 317 31.12 4.54 -25.48
C GLU A 317 32.58 4.64 -25.90
N GLY A 318 33.38 3.64 -25.55
CA GLY A 318 34.80 3.57 -25.82
C GLY A 318 35.69 4.43 -24.88
N LYS A 319 35.11 5.17 -23.92
CA LYS A 319 35.88 6.10 -23.09
C LYS A 319 35.76 5.83 -21.61
N PHE A 320 34.54 5.94 -21.04
CA PHE A 320 34.34 5.82 -19.59
C PHE A 320 32.88 5.53 -19.23
N THR A 321 32.66 5.04 -17.99
CA THR A 321 31.36 5.07 -17.30
C THR A 321 31.54 5.73 -15.94
N GLU A 322 30.63 6.62 -15.58
CA GLU A 322 30.52 7.25 -14.28
C GLU A 322 29.14 6.98 -13.69
N ILE A 323 29.10 6.41 -12.50
CA ILE A 323 27.86 6.15 -11.75
C ILE A 323 27.91 6.98 -10.49
N THR A 324 26.97 7.90 -10.36
CA THR A 324 26.82 8.77 -9.20
C THR A 324 25.62 8.34 -8.37
N VAL A 325 25.83 8.15 -7.09
CA VAL A 325 24.80 7.83 -6.08
C VAL A 325 24.64 9.03 -5.18
N THR A 326 23.38 9.48 -5.02
CA THR A 326 23.03 10.56 -4.11
C THR A 326 22.16 10.05 -2.98
N MET A 327 22.45 10.44 -1.75
CA MET A 327 21.67 10.11 -0.54
C MET A 327 21.80 11.23 0.49
N PRO A 328 20.87 11.33 1.49
CA PRO A 328 21.02 12.31 2.55
C PRO A 328 22.31 12.05 3.36
N LEU A 329 22.97 13.12 3.79
CA LEU A 329 24.12 13.03 4.68
C LEU A 329 23.65 12.79 6.12
N GLU A 330 23.80 11.56 6.60
CA GLU A 330 23.46 11.13 7.97
C GLU A 330 24.73 10.63 8.69
N PHE A 331 24.82 10.85 10.00
CA PHE A 331 25.94 10.39 10.82
C PHE A 331 25.52 9.40 11.90
#